data_ac75a70a101faff86aab8588450b5946
#
_entry.id   ac75a70a101faff86aab8588450b5946
#
_cell.length_a   1.000
_cell.length_b   1.000
_cell.length_c   1.000
_cell.angle_alpha   90.00
_cell.angle_beta   90.00
_cell.angle_gamma   90.00
#
_symmetry.space_group_name_H-M   'P 1'
#
loop_
_entity.id
_entity.type
_entity.pdbx_description
1 polymer ?
#
loop_
_entity_poly.entity_id
_entity_poly.type
_entity_poly.pdbx_seq_one_letter_code
_entity_poly.pdbx_strand_id
1 'polypeptide(L)'
;MSRVTLSRYLIEQTRTHDTPADLRFLIEVVARACKAISHAVSKGALGGVLGSLHSENVQGEVQKKLDVLSNDILLEANEWGGHLAGMASEEMESAHQIPGHYPKGAYLLVFDPLDGSSNIDVNVSVGTIFSVLRSPERNGESGDIDEQAFLQPGTEQVAAGYAIYGPQTMLMLTLGNGVKGFTLDRELGSFVLTHEYIQVPPSTAEFAINMSNQRHWEAPVKRYVDELLAGKEGPLGKNYNMRWIAAMVADVHRILTRGGVFMYPRDNREADKPGKLRLMYEANPMSYIIEQAGGIATNGYQRIMEIEPTSLHQRVAVFLGSKDEVERVTSYHQH
;
A
#
# COMPACT_ATOMS: atom_id res chain seq x y z
N MET A 1 6.01 11.20 29.90
CA MET A 1 5.35 11.84 28.74
C MET A 1 4.09 11.05 28.42
N SER A 2 2.95 11.71 28.22
CA SER A 2 1.71 11.07 27.80
C SER A 2 1.91 10.54 26.37
N ARG A 3 1.79 9.22 26.17
CA ARG A 3 1.89 8.61 24.83
C ARG A 3 0.67 9.00 24.00
N VAL A 4 0.86 9.51 22.80
CA VAL A 4 -0.22 9.81 21.85
C VAL A 4 -0.63 8.53 21.15
N THR A 5 -1.83 8.04 21.45
CA THR A 5 -2.42 6.88 20.75
C THR A 5 -3.00 7.29 19.41
N LEU A 6 -3.23 6.32 18.51
CA LEU A 6 -3.91 6.55 17.22
C LEU A 6 -5.27 7.22 17.44
N SER A 7 -6.08 6.73 18.39
CA SER A 7 -7.38 7.32 18.71
C SER A 7 -7.27 8.79 19.13
N ARG A 8 -6.29 9.11 19.99
CA ARG A 8 -6.05 10.52 20.38
C ARG A 8 -5.64 11.36 19.17
N TYR A 9 -4.71 10.89 18.36
CA TYR A 9 -4.29 11.58 17.13
C TYR A 9 -5.48 11.86 16.21
N LEU A 10 -6.32 10.86 15.94
CA LEU A 10 -7.49 10.99 15.07
C LEU A 10 -8.53 11.99 15.63
N ILE A 11 -8.75 12.01 16.95
CA ILE A 11 -9.60 13.03 17.60
C ILE A 11 -9.01 14.43 17.42
N GLU A 12 -7.70 14.58 17.57
CA GLU A 12 -7.01 15.85 17.34
C GLU A 12 -7.14 16.30 15.88
N GLN A 13 -7.04 15.39 14.90
CA GLN A 13 -7.26 15.69 13.48
C GLN A 13 -8.68 16.18 13.18
N THR A 14 -9.70 15.61 13.84
CA THR A 14 -11.09 16.11 13.73
C THR A 14 -11.21 17.56 14.20
N ARG A 15 -10.44 17.96 15.20
CA ARG A 15 -10.50 19.31 15.79
C ARG A 15 -9.66 20.34 15.02
N THR A 16 -8.58 19.94 14.39
CA THR A 16 -7.59 20.83 13.79
C THR A 16 -7.63 20.89 12.27
N HIS A 17 -8.16 19.84 11.62
CA HIS A 17 -8.17 19.69 10.16
C HIS A 17 -9.55 19.28 9.63
N ASP A 18 -10.62 19.40 10.42
CA ASP A 18 -12.00 19.07 10.05
C ASP A 18 -12.18 17.65 9.51
N THR A 19 -11.31 16.71 9.94
CA THR A 19 -11.42 15.30 9.53
C THR A 19 -12.77 14.75 9.98
N PRO A 20 -13.62 14.24 9.06
CA PRO A 20 -14.95 13.73 9.42
C PRO A 20 -14.89 12.61 10.47
N ALA A 21 -15.86 12.60 11.39
CA ALA A 21 -15.91 11.59 12.44
C ALA A 21 -16.02 10.16 11.88
N ASP A 22 -16.77 9.98 10.79
CA ASP A 22 -16.93 8.67 10.15
C ASP A 22 -15.63 8.16 9.54
N LEU A 23 -14.83 9.05 8.92
CA LEU A 23 -13.48 8.68 8.44
C LEU A 23 -12.58 8.26 9.61
N ARG A 24 -12.62 9.00 10.72
CA ARG A 24 -11.87 8.64 11.92
C ARG A 24 -12.25 7.25 12.43
N PHE A 25 -13.56 6.96 12.57
CA PHE A 25 -14.02 5.66 13.02
C PHE A 25 -13.63 4.52 12.07
N LEU A 26 -13.74 4.75 10.76
CA LEU A 26 -13.28 3.80 9.76
C LEU A 26 -11.80 3.46 9.92
N ILE A 27 -10.92 4.46 10.07
CA ILE A 27 -9.49 4.23 10.28
C ILE A 27 -9.22 3.46 11.58
N GLU A 28 -9.96 3.72 12.66
CA GLU A 28 -9.85 2.95 13.91
C GLU A 28 -10.26 1.49 13.73
N VAL A 29 -11.28 1.21 12.90
CA VAL A 29 -11.70 -0.15 12.59
C VAL A 29 -10.65 -0.88 11.76
N VAL A 30 -10.13 -0.26 10.70
CA VAL A 30 -9.03 -0.80 9.89
C VAL A 30 -7.80 -1.10 10.76
N ALA A 31 -7.40 -0.17 11.62
CA ALA A 31 -6.27 -0.37 12.52
C ALA A 31 -6.52 -1.54 13.51
N ARG A 32 -7.76 -1.77 13.94
CA ARG A 32 -8.14 -2.91 14.77
C ARG A 32 -8.04 -4.23 14.00
N ALA A 33 -8.48 -4.26 12.75
CA ALA A 33 -8.29 -5.41 11.86
C ALA A 33 -6.80 -5.73 11.67
N CYS A 34 -5.96 -4.72 11.41
CA CYS A 34 -4.51 -4.88 11.32
C CYS A 34 -3.89 -5.45 12.60
N LYS A 35 -4.40 -5.14 13.80
CA LYS A 35 -3.93 -5.77 15.05
C LYS A 35 -4.27 -7.26 15.09
N ALA A 36 -5.46 -7.65 14.63
CA ALA A 36 -5.86 -9.05 14.56
C ALA A 36 -5.00 -9.83 13.56
N ILE A 37 -4.74 -9.25 12.37
CA ILE A 37 -3.84 -9.83 11.37
C ILE A 37 -2.42 -9.94 11.93
N SER A 38 -1.89 -8.90 12.58
CA SER A 38 -0.58 -8.94 13.25
C SER A 38 -0.45 -10.08 14.25
N HIS A 39 -1.53 -10.35 15.00
CA HIS A 39 -1.56 -11.48 15.94
C HIS A 39 -1.52 -12.82 15.20
N ALA A 40 -2.30 -12.98 14.12
CA ALA A 40 -2.29 -14.20 13.31
C ALA A 40 -0.92 -14.44 12.66
N VAL A 41 -0.33 -13.40 12.03
CA VAL A 41 1.02 -13.45 11.45
C VAL A 41 2.06 -13.88 12.49
N SER A 42 2.02 -13.31 13.70
CA SER A 42 2.99 -13.60 14.75
C SER A 42 2.90 -15.02 15.31
N LYS A 43 1.77 -15.70 15.14
CA LYS A 43 1.62 -17.12 15.52
C LYS A 43 2.22 -18.08 14.49
N GLY A 44 2.25 -17.69 13.22
CA GLY A 44 2.81 -18.53 12.16
C GLY A 44 2.31 -19.97 12.20
N ALA A 45 3.23 -20.92 12.23
CA ALA A 45 2.91 -22.35 12.29
C ALA A 45 2.05 -22.75 13.51
N LEU A 46 2.22 -22.08 14.65
CA LEU A 46 1.43 -22.34 15.86
C LEU A 46 -0.06 -22.01 15.68
N GLY A 47 -0.37 -21.07 14.79
CA GLY A 47 -1.74 -20.70 14.45
C GLY A 47 -2.37 -21.55 13.36
N GLY A 48 -1.62 -22.45 12.72
CA GLY A 48 -2.07 -23.25 11.60
C GLY A 48 -2.31 -22.44 10.32
N VAL A 49 -1.81 -21.20 10.25
CA VAL A 49 -2.08 -20.23 9.17
C VAL A 49 -1.03 -20.24 8.06
N LEU A 50 0.03 -21.05 8.16
CA LEU A 50 1.04 -21.21 7.12
C LEU A 50 0.60 -22.19 6.03
N GLY A 51 1.24 -22.07 4.87
CA GLY A 51 1.03 -22.94 3.71
C GLY A 51 -0.05 -22.48 2.74
N SER A 52 -0.08 -23.15 1.59
CA SER A 52 -1.05 -22.89 0.51
C SER A 52 -2.37 -23.61 0.76
N LEU A 53 -3.45 -23.04 0.24
CA LEU A 53 -4.76 -23.71 0.12
C LEU A 53 -4.84 -24.63 -1.10
N HIS A 54 -3.77 -24.67 -1.94
CA HIS A 54 -3.78 -25.36 -3.25
C HIS A 54 -4.87 -24.83 -4.21
N SER A 55 -5.36 -23.61 -3.96
CA SER A 55 -6.24 -22.83 -4.82
C SER A 55 -5.48 -21.62 -5.35
N GLU A 56 -5.90 -21.13 -6.50
CA GLU A 56 -5.41 -19.87 -7.06
C GLU A 56 -6.47 -18.80 -6.80
N ASN A 57 -6.04 -17.56 -6.54
CA ASN A 57 -6.95 -16.42 -6.50
C ASN A 57 -7.42 -16.08 -7.92
N VAL A 58 -8.32 -15.12 -8.03
CA VAL A 58 -8.89 -14.65 -9.32
C VAL A 58 -7.84 -14.15 -10.32
N GLN A 59 -6.61 -13.97 -9.88
CA GLN A 59 -5.49 -13.48 -10.66
C GLN A 59 -4.49 -14.58 -11.06
N GLY A 60 -4.78 -15.85 -10.71
CA GLY A 60 -3.94 -17.00 -10.99
C GLY A 60 -2.72 -17.10 -10.07
N GLU A 61 -2.75 -16.46 -8.90
CA GLU A 61 -1.71 -16.56 -7.87
C GLU A 61 -2.10 -17.61 -6.83
N VAL A 62 -1.12 -18.40 -6.37
CA VAL A 62 -1.35 -19.42 -5.34
C VAL A 62 -1.72 -18.77 -4.02
N GLN A 63 -2.97 -18.95 -3.60
CA GLN A 63 -3.53 -18.34 -2.40
C GLN A 63 -2.99 -19.03 -1.14
N LYS A 64 -2.53 -18.23 -0.20
CA LYS A 64 -2.09 -18.70 1.11
C LYS A 64 -3.25 -18.63 2.11
N LYS A 65 -3.22 -19.49 3.13
CA LYS A 65 -4.23 -19.46 4.20
C LYS A 65 -4.30 -18.12 4.92
N LEU A 66 -3.15 -17.46 5.05
CA LEU A 66 -3.08 -16.18 5.73
C LEU A 66 -3.64 -15.02 4.87
N ASP A 67 -3.58 -15.13 3.54
CA ASP A 67 -4.22 -14.14 2.64
C ASP A 67 -5.74 -14.16 2.86
N VAL A 68 -6.34 -15.36 2.81
CA VAL A 68 -7.78 -15.54 3.04
C VAL A 68 -8.20 -15.07 4.43
N LEU A 69 -7.46 -15.48 5.47
CA LEU A 69 -7.75 -15.06 6.84
C LEU A 69 -7.66 -13.54 7.01
N SER A 70 -6.66 -12.90 6.40
CA SER A 70 -6.48 -11.44 6.47
C SER A 70 -7.60 -10.71 5.74
N ASN A 71 -8.02 -11.24 4.58
CA ASN A 71 -9.16 -10.72 3.84
C ASN A 71 -10.44 -10.79 4.67
N ASP A 72 -10.76 -11.96 5.22
CA ASP A 72 -11.96 -12.18 6.04
C ASP A 72 -11.98 -11.25 7.27
N ILE A 73 -10.84 -11.10 7.97
CA ILE A 73 -10.71 -10.18 9.12
C ILE A 73 -11.04 -8.74 8.71
N LEU A 74 -10.56 -8.27 7.55
CA LEU A 74 -10.83 -6.91 7.08
C LEU A 74 -12.29 -6.72 6.69
N LEU A 75 -12.89 -7.69 5.98
CA LEU A 75 -14.30 -7.64 5.60
C LEU A 75 -15.21 -7.63 6.84
N GLU A 76 -15.08 -8.64 7.70
CA GLU A 76 -15.92 -8.80 8.90
C GLU A 76 -15.79 -7.63 9.88
N ALA A 77 -14.59 -7.04 10.01
CA ALA A 77 -14.39 -5.90 10.89
C ALA A 77 -15.10 -4.63 10.40
N ASN A 78 -15.23 -4.44 9.08
CA ASN A 78 -15.63 -3.16 8.50
C ASN A 78 -17.07 -3.13 7.97
N GLU A 79 -17.71 -4.27 7.70
CA GLU A 79 -19.04 -4.32 7.05
C GLU A 79 -20.19 -3.79 7.92
N TRP A 80 -20.11 -3.87 9.24
CA TRP A 80 -21.20 -3.54 10.17
C TRP A 80 -21.16 -2.11 10.72
N GLY A 81 -20.05 -1.39 10.53
CA GLY A 81 -19.78 -0.11 11.19
C GLY A 81 -20.57 1.09 10.66
N GLY A 82 -21.25 0.97 9.52
CA GLY A 82 -22.06 2.04 8.93
C GLY A 82 -21.23 3.17 8.28
N HIS A 83 -19.92 2.98 8.08
CA HIS A 83 -19.04 3.98 7.48
C HIS A 83 -18.79 3.75 5.99
N LEU A 84 -19.03 2.51 5.51
CA LEU A 84 -18.72 2.08 4.16
C LEU A 84 -19.98 1.89 3.30
N ALA A 85 -19.87 2.22 2.02
CA ALA A 85 -20.82 1.84 0.97
C ALA A 85 -20.43 0.51 0.32
N GLY A 86 -19.14 0.16 0.33
CA GLY A 86 -18.61 -1.09 -0.20
C GLY A 86 -17.10 -1.21 0.05
N MET A 87 -16.55 -2.38 -0.26
CA MET A 87 -15.13 -2.69 -0.15
C MET A 87 -14.63 -3.37 -1.41
N ALA A 88 -13.37 -3.14 -1.77
CA ALA A 88 -12.67 -3.86 -2.83
C ALA A 88 -11.36 -4.42 -2.31
N SER A 89 -11.13 -5.70 -2.54
CA SER A 89 -9.94 -6.44 -2.10
C SER A 89 -9.21 -7.03 -3.30
N GLU A 90 -7.89 -7.10 -3.20
CA GLU A 90 -7.06 -7.79 -4.18
C GLU A 90 -7.43 -9.27 -4.32
N GLU A 91 -7.87 -9.92 -3.24
CA GLU A 91 -8.22 -11.34 -3.17
C GLU A 91 -9.63 -11.68 -3.70
N MET A 92 -10.45 -10.68 -4.06
CA MET A 92 -11.82 -10.85 -4.51
C MET A 92 -11.98 -10.41 -5.96
N GLU A 93 -12.79 -11.16 -6.73
CA GLU A 93 -13.06 -10.86 -8.14
C GLU A 93 -13.86 -9.56 -8.33
N SER A 94 -14.80 -9.31 -7.43
CA SER A 94 -15.72 -8.17 -7.47
C SER A 94 -15.77 -7.43 -6.14
N ALA A 95 -16.34 -6.24 -6.15
CA ALA A 95 -16.52 -5.45 -4.94
C ALA A 95 -17.45 -6.15 -3.94
N HIS A 96 -17.06 -6.14 -2.67
CA HIS A 96 -17.86 -6.64 -1.56
C HIS A 96 -18.97 -5.64 -1.22
N GLN A 97 -20.20 -6.10 -1.27
CA GLN A 97 -21.39 -5.32 -0.92
C GLN A 97 -21.60 -5.34 0.59
N ILE A 98 -21.91 -4.18 1.17
CA ILE A 98 -22.31 -4.15 2.58
C ILE A 98 -23.65 -4.89 2.72
N PRO A 99 -23.74 -5.92 3.61
CA PRO A 99 -24.98 -6.67 3.80
C PRO A 99 -26.17 -5.76 4.11
N GLY A 100 -27.32 -6.02 3.49
CA GLY A 100 -28.50 -5.13 3.51
C GLY A 100 -29.10 -4.86 4.89
N HIS A 101 -28.72 -5.63 5.91
CA HIS A 101 -29.14 -5.39 7.30
C HIS A 101 -28.21 -4.46 8.07
N TYR A 102 -27.08 -4.04 7.47
CA TYR A 102 -26.19 -3.03 8.02
C TYR A 102 -26.39 -1.68 7.34
N PRO A 103 -26.19 -0.57 8.07
CA PRO A 103 -26.21 0.76 7.46
C PRO A 103 -25.05 0.95 6.50
N LYS A 104 -25.29 1.65 5.39
CA LYS A 104 -24.27 2.06 4.43
C LYS A 104 -23.78 3.47 4.73
N GLY A 105 -22.49 3.73 4.53
CA GLY A 105 -21.82 5.01 4.80
C GLY A 105 -21.29 5.70 3.55
N ALA A 106 -20.50 6.76 3.75
CA ALA A 106 -20.03 7.66 2.71
C ALA A 106 -18.68 7.28 2.09
N TYR A 107 -18.08 6.16 2.50
CA TYR A 107 -16.73 5.78 2.07
C TYR A 107 -16.69 4.43 1.37
N LEU A 108 -15.64 4.26 0.58
CA LEU A 108 -15.22 3.00 -0.02
C LEU A 108 -13.85 2.64 0.55
N LEU A 109 -13.66 1.38 0.93
CA LEU A 109 -12.38 0.85 1.40
C LEU A 109 -11.78 -0.04 0.32
N VAL A 110 -10.54 0.25 -0.07
CA VAL A 110 -9.77 -0.52 -1.05
C VAL A 110 -8.54 -1.05 -0.34
N PHE A 111 -8.23 -2.35 -0.47
CA PHE A 111 -7.10 -2.93 0.26
C PHE A 111 -6.47 -4.14 -0.43
N ASP A 112 -5.17 -4.31 -0.21
CA ASP A 112 -4.45 -5.57 -0.29
C ASP A 112 -4.37 -6.12 1.14
N PRO A 113 -5.03 -7.25 1.43
CA PRO A 113 -5.07 -7.77 2.79
C PRO A 113 -3.72 -8.22 3.31
N LEU A 114 -2.84 -8.72 2.43
CA LEU A 114 -1.52 -9.21 2.84
C LEU A 114 -0.46 -9.15 1.72
N ASP A 115 0.10 -7.96 1.50
CA ASP A 115 1.24 -7.76 0.59
C ASP A 115 2.46 -8.58 1.01
N GLY A 116 3.11 -9.19 0.02
CA GLY A 116 4.31 -9.98 0.21
C GLY A 116 4.03 -11.42 0.67
N SER A 117 2.92 -12.02 0.26
CA SER A 117 2.51 -13.37 0.67
C SER A 117 3.57 -14.47 0.43
N SER A 118 4.48 -14.29 -0.54
CA SER A 118 5.64 -15.17 -0.74
C SER A 118 6.61 -15.21 0.45
N ASN A 119 6.59 -14.20 1.32
CA ASN A 119 7.44 -14.06 2.49
C ASN A 119 6.88 -14.77 3.75
N ILE A 120 5.61 -15.18 3.73
CA ILE A 120 4.93 -15.77 4.89
C ILE A 120 5.65 -17.02 5.39
N ASP A 121 5.92 -17.96 4.50
CA ASP A 121 6.48 -19.27 4.87
C ASP A 121 7.97 -19.20 5.22
N VAL A 122 8.65 -18.09 4.93
CA VAL A 122 10.08 -17.88 5.19
C VAL A 122 10.35 -16.86 6.30
N ASN A 123 9.29 -16.45 7.02
CA ASN A 123 9.36 -15.56 8.18
C ASN A 123 9.99 -14.19 7.87
N VAL A 124 9.66 -13.60 6.74
CA VAL A 124 10.07 -12.24 6.35
C VAL A 124 8.84 -11.34 6.38
N SER A 125 9.06 -10.03 6.56
CA SER A 125 8.00 -9.04 6.73
C SER A 125 6.97 -9.07 5.60
N VAL A 126 5.72 -8.98 6.00
CA VAL A 126 4.53 -8.83 5.16
C VAL A 126 3.68 -7.66 5.69
N GLY A 127 2.62 -7.28 5.00
CA GLY A 127 1.78 -6.20 5.52
C GLY A 127 0.44 -6.07 4.82
N THR A 128 -0.40 -5.20 5.36
CA THR A 128 -1.71 -4.83 4.79
C THR A 128 -1.62 -3.42 4.22
N ILE A 129 -2.08 -3.20 2.99
CA ILE A 129 -2.14 -1.88 2.36
C ILE A 129 -3.62 -1.49 2.24
N PHE A 130 -3.95 -0.23 2.51
CA PHE A 130 -5.32 0.25 2.35
C PHE A 130 -5.39 1.71 1.89
N SER A 131 -6.49 2.03 1.23
CA SER A 131 -6.89 3.41 0.96
C SER A 131 -8.39 3.58 1.11
N VAL A 132 -8.81 4.83 1.35
CA VAL A 132 -10.21 5.22 1.50
C VAL A 132 -10.55 6.25 0.44
N LEU A 133 -11.62 5.98 -0.30
CA LEU A 133 -12.22 6.87 -1.29
C LEU A 133 -13.58 7.37 -0.77
N ARG A 134 -14.07 8.48 -1.31
CA ARG A 134 -15.46 8.86 -1.09
C ARG A 134 -16.37 8.03 -1.98
N SER A 135 -17.47 7.54 -1.42
CA SER A 135 -18.54 6.99 -2.24
C SER A 135 -19.19 8.12 -3.04
N PRO A 136 -19.41 7.96 -4.34
CA PRO A 136 -20.21 8.93 -5.11
C PRO A 136 -21.59 9.11 -4.48
N GLU A 137 -22.08 10.37 -4.46
CA GLU A 137 -23.42 10.65 -3.95
C GLU A 137 -24.46 9.88 -4.80
N ARG A 138 -25.21 9.04 -4.14
CA ARG A 138 -26.33 8.32 -4.75
C ARG A 138 -27.60 9.11 -4.44
N ASN A 139 -28.20 9.72 -5.43
CA ASN A 139 -29.46 10.50 -5.33
C ASN A 139 -30.63 9.68 -4.75
N GLY A 140 -30.52 9.26 -3.46
CA GLY A 140 -31.57 8.53 -2.75
C GLY A 140 -31.72 7.04 -3.11
N GLU A 141 -30.84 6.46 -3.92
CA GLU A 141 -30.89 5.04 -4.27
C GLU A 141 -30.20 4.18 -3.20
N SER A 142 -30.96 3.37 -2.51
CA SER A 142 -30.50 2.34 -1.57
C SER A 142 -30.18 1.03 -2.30
N GLY A 143 -29.25 1.06 -3.26
CA GLY A 143 -28.82 -0.12 -4.02
C GLY A 143 -27.42 -0.60 -3.65
N ASP A 144 -26.99 -1.70 -4.26
CA ASP A 144 -25.61 -2.16 -4.20
C ASP A 144 -24.67 -1.17 -4.91
N ILE A 145 -23.42 -1.10 -4.44
CA ILE A 145 -22.42 -0.22 -5.02
C ILE A 145 -21.94 -0.80 -6.34
N ASP A 146 -21.88 0.03 -7.39
CA ASP A 146 -21.28 -0.35 -8.66
C ASP A 146 -19.75 -0.34 -8.54
N GLU A 147 -19.07 -1.26 -9.20
CA GLU A 147 -17.60 -1.27 -9.32
C GLU A 147 -17.05 0.04 -9.87
N GLN A 148 -17.79 0.71 -10.77
CA GLN A 148 -17.43 2.02 -11.30
C GLN A 148 -17.22 3.08 -10.21
N ALA A 149 -17.89 2.95 -9.07
CA ALA A 149 -17.71 3.85 -7.93
C ALA A 149 -16.30 3.81 -7.32
N PHE A 150 -15.61 2.68 -7.45
CA PHE A 150 -14.23 2.51 -7.00
C PHE A 150 -13.20 3.04 -7.99
N LEU A 151 -13.54 3.13 -9.29
CA LEU A 151 -12.61 3.51 -10.34
C LEU A 151 -12.32 5.01 -10.33
N GLN A 152 -11.71 5.47 -9.24
CA GLN A 152 -11.30 6.85 -9.01
C GLN A 152 -9.77 6.95 -9.07
N PRO A 153 -9.20 8.03 -9.63
CA PRO A 153 -7.76 8.24 -9.64
C PRO A 153 -7.22 8.35 -8.21
N GLY A 154 -5.93 8.10 -8.05
CA GLY A 154 -5.26 8.14 -6.74
C GLY A 154 -5.37 9.49 -6.03
N THR A 155 -5.60 10.58 -6.77
CA THR A 155 -5.84 11.94 -6.23
C THR A 155 -7.11 12.06 -5.40
N GLU A 156 -8.08 11.16 -5.58
CA GLU A 156 -9.35 11.15 -4.84
C GLU A 156 -9.27 10.43 -3.49
N GLN A 157 -8.12 9.84 -3.15
CA GLN A 157 -7.91 9.21 -1.85
C GLN A 157 -8.02 10.24 -0.72
N VAL A 158 -8.90 10.01 0.25
CA VAL A 158 -9.04 10.85 1.46
C VAL A 158 -8.18 10.36 2.62
N ALA A 159 -7.74 9.11 2.55
CA ALA A 159 -6.77 8.53 3.47
C ALA A 159 -6.07 7.35 2.79
N ALA A 160 -4.82 7.11 3.16
CA ALA A 160 -4.11 5.88 2.80
C ALA A 160 -3.17 5.48 3.94
N GLY A 161 -2.93 4.18 4.04
CA GLY A 161 -2.03 3.64 5.03
C GLY A 161 -1.59 2.23 4.71
N TYR A 162 -0.63 1.76 5.47
CA TYR A 162 -0.29 0.34 5.52
C TYR A 162 0.13 -0.06 6.92
N ALA A 163 -0.14 -1.32 7.26
CA ALA A 163 0.45 -1.96 8.42
C ALA A 163 1.57 -2.89 7.97
N ILE A 164 2.75 -2.78 8.56
CA ILE A 164 3.85 -3.73 8.36
C ILE A 164 3.96 -4.67 9.55
N TYR A 165 4.01 -5.97 9.28
CA TYR A 165 4.17 -7.05 10.25
C TYR A 165 5.59 -7.61 10.15
N GLY A 166 6.49 -7.02 10.91
CA GLY A 166 7.91 -7.35 10.97
C GLY A 166 8.40 -7.48 12.42
N PRO A 167 9.66 -7.15 12.72
CA PRO A 167 10.18 -7.12 14.09
C PRO A 167 9.32 -6.26 15.02
N GLN A 168 8.74 -5.18 14.48
CA GLN A 168 7.66 -4.40 15.09
C GLN A 168 6.45 -4.43 14.18
N THR A 169 5.25 -4.30 14.75
CA THR A 169 4.07 -3.99 13.96
C THR A 169 3.89 -2.48 13.96
N MET A 170 3.95 -1.88 12.77
CA MET A 170 3.78 -0.44 12.60
C MET A 170 2.63 -0.15 11.64
N LEU A 171 1.92 0.94 11.90
CA LEU A 171 0.91 1.51 11.02
C LEU A 171 1.43 2.86 10.51
N MET A 172 1.57 2.98 9.21
CA MET A 172 1.86 4.24 8.52
C MET A 172 0.56 4.80 7.97
N LEU A 173 0.30 6.06 8.21
CA LEU A 173 -1.00 6.69 7.88
C LEU A 173 -0.81 8.11 7.34
N THR A 174 -1.54 8.43 6.29
CA THR A 174 -1.78 9.80 5.85
C THR A 174 -3.28 10.10 5.75
N LEU A 175 -3.64 11.31 6.13
CA LEU A 175 -4.96 11.91 5.95
C LEU A 175 -4.87 13.15 5.03
N GLY A 176 -3.82 13.22 4.18
CA GLY A 176 -3.56 14.34 3.27
C GLY A 176 -2.74 15.50 3.86
N ASN A 177 -2.21 15.35 5.07
CA ASN A 177 -1.44 16.37 5.79
C ASN A 177 -0.09 15.83 6.32
N GLY A 178 0.63 15.10 5.48
CA GLY A 178 1.87 14.41 5.81
C GLY A 178 1.64 12.98 6.30
N VAL A 179 2.73 12.28 6.62
CA VAL A 179 2.71 10.88 7.04
C VAL A 179 3.08 10.76 8.52
N LYS A 180 2.32 9.96 9.23
CA LYS A 180 2.56 9.60 10.64
C LYS A 180 2.82 8.11 10.77
N GLY A 181 3.73 7.74 11.68
CA GLY A 181 4.04 6.34 11.98
C GLY A 181 3.69 5.98 13.42
N PHE A 182 2.93 4.91 13.57
CA PHE A 182 2.49 4.39 14.86
C PHE A 182 3.05 2.99 15.07
N THR A 183 3.54 2.70 16.27
CA THR A 183 3.99 1.35 16.64
C THR A 183 2.95 0.70 17.55
N LEU A 184 2.65 -0.57 17.30
CA LEU A 184 1.74 -1.34 18.15
C LEU A 184 2.43 -1.67 19.48
N ASP A 185 1.93 -1.05 20.54
CA ASP A 185 2.21 -1.49 21.91
C ASP A 185 1.32 -2.71 22.20
N ARG A 186 1.92 -3.90 22.21
CA ARG A 186 1.18 -5.17 22.35
C ARG A 186 0.60 -5.36 23.75
N GLU A 187 1.21 -4.76 24.77
CA GLU A 187 0.72 -4.83 26.16
C GLU A 187 -0.53 -3.97 26.32
N LEU A 188 -0.52 -2.77 25.75
CA LEU A 188 -1.67 -1.86 25.79
C LEU A 188 -2.72 -2.17 24.70
N GLY A 189 -2.36 -2.98 23.70
CA GLY A 189 -3.22 -3.26 22.55
C GLY A 189 -3.51 -2.01 21.69
N SER A 190 -2.62 -1.02 21.71
CA SER A 190 -2.84 0.28 21.05
C SER A 190 -1.70 0.66 20.13
N PHE A 191 -2.01 1.25 18.98
CA PHE A 191 -1.03 1.93 18.17
C PHE A 191 -0.66 3.28 18.81
N VAL A 192 0.64 3.48 19.04
CA VAL A 192 1.22 4.67 19.68
C VAL A 192 2.07 5.44 18.67
N LEU A 193 1.88 6.73 18.56
CA LEU A 193 2.66 7.62 17.67
C LEU A 193 4.14 7.58 18.06
N THR A 194 4.97 7.12 17.13
CA THR A 194 6.42 7.00 17.29
C THR A 194 7.20 7.83 16.27
N HIS A 195 6.56 8.15 15.13
CA HIS A 195 7.14 8.94 14.06
C HIS A 195 6.16 10.05 13.68
N GLU A 196 6.41 11.25 14.19
CA GLU A 196 5.52 12.39 14.00
C GLU A 196 5.73 13.09 12.65
N TYR A 197 6.95 13.08 12.15
CA TYR A 197 7.32 13.68 10.87
C TYR A 197 8.14 12.70 10.06
N ILE A 198 7.58 12.26 8.95
CA ILE A 198 8.26 11.37 8.01
C ILE A 198 8.50 12.13 6.72
N GLN A 199 9.76 12.18 6.31
CA GLN A 199 10.21 12.85 5.11
C GLN A 199 11.16 11.94 4.34
N VAL A 200 10.84 11.66 3.09
CA VAL A 200 11.75 10.96 2.18
C VAL A 200 12.82 11.95 1.72
N PRO A 201 14.09 11.69 1.99
CA PRO A 201 15.15 12.57 1.50
C PRO A 201 15.15 12.59 -0.03
N PRO A 202 15.32 13.78 -0.66
CA PRO A 202 15.27 13.91 -2.12
C PRO A 202 16.34 13.10 -2.84
N SER A 203 17.52 12.95 -2.23
CA SER A 203 18.65 12.18 -2.76
C SER A 203 18.93 10.94 -1.90
N THR A 204 19.29 9.84 -2.53
CA THR A 204 19.56 8.57 -1.86
C THR A 204 20.76 7.84 -2.46
N ALA A 205 21.21 6.77 -1.77
CA ALA A 205 22.17 5.79 -2.27
C ALA A 205 21.64 4.36 -2.15
N GLU A 206 20.34 4.19 -2.08
CA GLU A 206 19.69 2.87 -2.00
C GLU A 206 18.64 2.71 -3.10
N PHE A 207 18.53 1.50 -3.64
CA PHE A 207 17.49 1.13 -4.59
C PHE A 207 16.97 -0.29 -4.32
N ALA A 208 15.73 -0.54 -4.69
CA ALA A 208 15.05 -1.82 -4.56
C ALA A 208 14.46 -2.21 -5.92
N ILE A 209 14.87 -3.35 -6.45
CA ILE A 209 14.35 -3.94 -7.68
C ILE A 209 14.69 -5.43 -7.71
N ASN A 210 13.84 -6.27 -8.33
CA ASN A 210 14.16 -7.67 -8.53
C ASN A 210 15.16 -7.85 -9.68
N MET A 211 16.46 -7.86 -9.36
CA MET A 211 17.55 -7.98 -10.33
C MET A 211 17.47 -9.22 -11.21
N SER A 212 16.79 -10.29 -10.78
CA SER A 212 16.65 -11.51 -11.61
C SER A 212 15.89 -11.28 -12.91
N ASN A 213 15.13 -10.18 -13.00
CA ASN A 213 14.35 -9.79 -14.18
C ASN A 213 15.08 -8.83 -15.14
N GLN A 214 16.35 -8.48 -14.87
CA GLN A 214 17.11 -7.49 -15.67
C GLN A 214 17.04 -7.73 -17.18
N ARG A 215 17.09 -9.00 -17.63
CA ARG A 215 17.03 -9.38 -19.06
C ARG A 215 15.68 -9.08 -19.71
N HIS A 216 14.64 -8.80 -18.92
CA HIS A 216 13.27 -8.60 -19.38
C HIS A 216 12.80 -7.13 -19.22
N TRP A 217 13.63 -6.26 -18.66
CA TRP A 217 13.27 -4.85 -18.49
C TRP A 217 13.34 -4.06 -19.79
N GLU A 218 12.59 -2.99 -19.85
CA GLU A 218 12.70 -1.96 -20.88
C GLU A 218 14.09 -1.29 -20.85
N ALA A 219 14.55 -0.77 -21.97
CA ALA A 219 15.88 -0.17 -22.10
C ALA A 219 16.13 0.99 -21.10
N PRO A 220 15.20 1.91 -20.83
CA PRO A 220 15.38 2.97 -19.84
C PRO A 220 15.72 2.46 -18.44
N VAL A 221 15.00 1.42 -17.98
CA VAL A 221 15.20 0.82 -16.65
C VAL A 221 16.56 0.14 -16.59
N LYS A 222 16.91 -0.62 -17.63
CA LYS A 222 18.18 -1.31 -17.72
C LYS A 222 19.35 -0.30 -17.68
N ARG A 223 19.27 0.76 -18.48
CA ARG A 223 20.25 1.84 -18.47
C ARG A 223 20.40 2.44 -17.08
N TYR A 224 19.28 2.79 -16.42
CA TYR A 224 19.32 3.39 -15.10
C TYR A 224 19.98 2.48 -14.06
N VAL A 225 19.62 1.21 -14.03
CA VAL A 225 20.20 0.25 -13.08
C VAL A 225 21.69 0.01 -13.38
N ASP A 226 22.10 -0.09 -14.65
CA ASP A 226 23.52 -0.23 -15.03
C ASP A 226 24.35 0.99 -14.53
N GLU A 227 23.79 2.19 -14.60
CA GLU A 227 24.44 3.41 -14.05
C GLU A 227 24.51 3.39 -12.51
N LEU A 228 23.50 2.87 -11.79
CA LEU A 228 23.57 2.67 -10.34
C LEU A 228 24.68 1.68 -9.96
N LEU A 229 24.82 0.59 -10.72
CA LEU A 229 25.81 -0.46 -10.49
C LEU A 229 27.23 -0.03 -10.85
N ALA A 230 27.39 0.90 -11.79
CA ALA A 230 28.71 1.46 -12.16
C ALA A 230 29.39 2.22 -11.01
N GLY A 231 28.64 2.60 -9.99
CA GLY A 231 29.18 3.20 -8.77
C GLY A 231 29.88 4.55 -9.01
N LYS A 232 30.95 4.81 -8.24
CA LYS A 232 31.69 6.07 -8.31
C LYS A 232 32.38 6.29 -9.66
N GLU A 233 32.76 5.23 -10.35
CA GLU A 233 33.40 5.27 -11.66
C GLU A 233 32.40 5.52 -12.79
N GLY A 234 31.11 5.38 -12.51
CA GLY A 234 30.04 5.60 -13.48
C GLY A 234 29.57 7.05 -13.56
N PRO A 235 28.57 7.32 -14.43
CA PRO A 235 28.10 8.68 -14.70
C PRO A 235 27.46 9.36 -13.49
N LEU A 236 26.99 8.60 -12.50
CA LEU A 236 26.37 9.15 -11.27
C LEU A 236 27.39 9.51 -10.19
N GLY A 237 28.67 9.08 -10.32
CA GLY A 237 29.76 9.40 -9.41
C GLY A 237 29.54 8.96 -7.95
N LYS A 238 28.66 7.96 -7.70
CA LYS A 238 28.16 7.59 -6.39
C LYS A 238 27.94 6.09 -6.29
N ASN A 239 28.28 5.50 -5.15
CA ASN A 239 27.97 4.09 -4.90
C ASN A 239 26.54 3.95 -4.40
N TYR A 240 25.83 2.97 -4.96
CA TYR A 240 24.48 2.61 -4.55
C TYR A 240 24.44 1.20 -3.94
N ASN A 241 23.53 0.97 -3.00
CA ASN A 241 23.27 -0.33 -2.42
C ASN A 241 21.88 -0.83 -2.80
N MET A 242 21.83 -2.03 -3.36
CA MET A 242 20.54 -2.70 -3.59
C MET A 242 20.01 -3.24 -2.26
N ARG A 243 18.70 -3.02 -2.03
CA ARG A 243 17.95 -3.58 -0.90
C ARG A 243 16.62 -4.08 -1.43
N TRP A 244 16.41 -5.39 -1.38
CA TRP A 244 15.21 -6.04 -1.90
C TRP A 244 14.67 -7.01 -0.87
N ILE A 245 13.42 -6.79 -0.40
CA ILE A 245 12.73 -7.60 0.62
C ILE A 245 11.65 -8.47 -0.01
N ALA A 246 11.22 -8.13 -1.23
CA ALA A 246 10.16 -8.80 -1.98
C ALA A 246 8.76 -8.70 -1.35
N ALA A 247 8.52 -7.62 -0.60
CA ALA A 247 7.21 -7.17 -0.17
C ALA A 247 7.17 -5.65 -0.30
N MET A 248 6.17 -5.11 -1.01
CA MET A 248 6.11 -3.67 -1.28
C MET A 248 6.04 -2.85 0.00
N VAL A 249 5.25 -3.29 1.00
CA VAL A 249 5.17 -2.63 2.31
C VAL A 249 6.54 -2.52 2.98
N ALA A 250 7.39 -3.55 2.89
CA ALA A 250 8.68 -3.57 3.57
C ALA A 250 9.72 -2.72 2.82
N ASP A 251 9.75 -2.81 1.49
CA ASP A 251 10.63 -1.99 0.66
C ASP A 251 10.26 -0.50 0.76
N VAL A 252 8.97 -0.14 0.68
CA VAL A 252 8.48 1.24 0.85
C VAL A 252 8.73 1.75 2.28
N HIS A 253 8.52 0.92 3.30
CA HIS A 253 8.81 1.31 4.68
C HIS A 253 10.28 1.68 4.88
N ARG A 254 11.18 0.94 4.25
CA ARG A 254 12.61 1.28 4.25
C ARG A 254 12.87 2.63 3.58
N ILE A 255 12.21 2.89 2.44
CA ILE A 255 12.34 4.16 1.70
C ILE A 255 11.82 5.34 2.51
N LEU A 256 10.68 5.21 3.17
CA LEU A 256 10.15 6.25 4.07
C LEU A 256 11.10 6.61 5.19
N THR A 257 11.86 5.63 5.71
CA THR A 257 12.76 5.84 6.85
C THR A 257 14.18 6.28 6.47
N ARG A 258 14.67 5.93 5.27
CA ARG A 258 16.07 6.12 4.89
C ARG A 258 16.27 6.80 3.54
N GLY A 259 15.24 6.99 2.76
CA GLY A 259 15.34 7.28 1.36
C GLY A 259 15.62 6.02 0.53
N GLY A 260 15.41 6.13 -0.76
CA GLY A 260 15.57 5.03 -1.72
C GLY A 260 14.68 5.22 -2.93
N VAL A 261 14.85 4.36 -3.90
CA VAL A 261 13.93 4.20 -5.01
C VAL A 261 13.47 2.75 -5.10
N PHE A 262 12.16 2.53 -5.06
CA PHE A 262 11.54 1.24 -5.35
C PHE A 262 11.12 1.20 -6.80
N MET A 263 11.42 0.09 -7.46
CA MET A 263 11.12 -0.10 -8.88
C MET A 263 10.49 -1.46 -9.13
N TYR A 264 9.32 -1.45 -9.74
CA TYR A 264 8.68 -2.63 -10.31
C TYR A 264 8.25 -2.32 -11.74
N PRO A 265 9.19 -2.41 -12.72
CA PRO A 265 8.97 -2.01 -14.09
C PRO A 265 8.10 -3.00 -14.86
N ARG A 266 7.75 -2.64 -16.09
CA ARG A 266 7.19 -3.56 -17.08
C ARG A 266 8.14 -4.72 -17.33
N ASP A 267 7.55 -5.86 -17.69
CA ASP A 267 8.28 -7.08 -18.00
C ASP A 267 7.93 -7.54 -19.43
N ASN A 268 8.92 -7.65 -20.29
CA ASN A 268 8.71 -8.01 -21.69
C ASN A 268 8.14 -9.42 -21.91
N ARG A 269 8.14 -10.29 -20.89
CA ARG A 269 7.48 -11.59 -20.93
C ARG A 269 5.95 -11.47 -20.93
N GLU A 270 5.43 -10.37 -20.41
CA GLU A 270 4.00 -10.05 -20.30
C GLU A 270 3.74 -8.71 -20.98
N ALA A 271 4.08 -8.61 -22.28
CA ALA A 271 4.04 -7.36 -23.04
C ALA A 271 2.66 -6.67 -23.02
N ASP A 272 1.59 -7.44 -22.88
CA ASP A 272 0.22 -6.96 -22.83
C ASP A 272 -0.17 -6.38 -21.46
N LYS A 273 0.67 -6.60 -20.42
CA LYS A 273 0.42 -6.08 -19.07
C LYS A 273 1.26 -4.83 -18.81
N PRO A 274 0.65 -3.73 -18.36
CA PRO A 274 1.37 -2.47 -18.12
C PRO A 274 2.27 -2.50 -16.87
N GLY A 275 2.34 -3.60 -16.16
CA GLY A 275 3.13 -3.85 -14.97
C GLY A 275 2.65 -5.07 -14.21
N LYS A 276 3.15 -5.29 -13.00
CA LYS A 276 2.78 -6.42 -12.16
C LYS A 276 1.94 -6.01 -10.94
N LEU A 277 2.26 -4.88 -10.34
CA LEU A 277 1.55 -4.36 -9.16
C LEU A 277 0.16 -3.82 -9.55
N ARG A 278 -0.78 -3.84 -8.62
CA ARG A 278 -2.15 -3.37 -8.85
C ARG A 278 -2.25 -1.89 -8.56
N LEU A 279 -2.88 -1.17 -9.49
CA LEU A 279 -3.02 0.29 -9.38
C LEU A 279 -3.76 0.68 -8.10
N MET A 280 -4.91 0.05 -7.84
CA MET A 280 -5.80 0.49 -6.78
C MET A 280 -5.42 -0.02 -5.39
N TYR A 281 -4.95 -1.25 -5.29
CA TYR A 281 -4.67 -1.90 -4.00
C TYR A 281 -3.29 -1.57 -3.45
N GLU A 282 -2.30 -1.34 -4.32
CA GLU A 282 -0.89 -1.18 -3.97
C GLU A 282 -0.33 0.18 -4.43
N ALA A 283 -0.36 0.47 -5.75
CA ALA A 283 0.34 1.62 -6.31
C ALA A 283 -0.24 2.97 -5.86
N ASN A 284 -1.56 3.16 -5.91
CA ASN A 284 -2.22 4.39 -5.48
C ASN A 284 -1.99 4.70 -3.99
N PRO A 285 -2.29 3.78 -3.03
CA PRO A 285 -2.06 4.07 -1.62
C PRO A 285 -0.59 4.33 -1.30
N MET A 286 0.34 3.54 -1.84
CA MET A 286 1.76 3.74 -1.60
C MET A 286 2.30 5.02 -2.24
N SER A 287 1.79 5.39 -3.43
CA SER A 287 2.14 6.67 -4.07
C SER A 287 1.66 7.86 -3.25
N TYR A 288 0.44 7.80 -2.73
CA TYR A 288 -0.08 8.86 -1.88
C TYR A 288 0.78 9.04 -0.62
N ILE A 289 1.14 7.95 0.06
CA ILE A 289 2.00 7.98 1.24
C ILE A 289 3.39 8.57 0.90
N ILE A 290 4.01 8.13 -0.19
CA ILE A 290 5.34 8.61 -0.62
C ILE A 290 5.29 10.10 -0.96
N GLU A 291 4.28 10.56 -1.69
CA GLU A 291 4.14 11.98 -2.04
C GLU A 291 3.85 12.85 -0.82
N GLN A 292 3.02 12.39 0.12
CA GLN A 292 2.78 13.07 1.40
C GLN A 292 4.03 13.13 2.29
N ALA A 293 5.02 12.28 2.05
CA ALA A 293 6.33 12.31 2.68
C ALA A 293 7.38 13.09 1.86
N GLY A 294 7.01 13.79 0.78
CA GLY A 294 7.90 14.60 -0.04
C GLY A 294 8.68 13.85 -1.11
N GLY A 295 8.38 12.57 -1.32
CA GLY A 295 8.85 11.79 -2.47
C GLY A 295 7.94 11.97 -3.70
N ILE A 296 8.17 11.19 -4.74
CA ILE A 296 7.32 11.16 -5.94
C ILE A 296 7.09 9.72 -6.41
N ALA A 297 6.06 9.52 -7.24
CA ALA A 297 5.70 8.22 -7.79
C ALA A 297 5.24 8.32 -9.25
N THR A 298 5.76 7.43 -10.11
CA THR A 298 5.47 7.40 -11.55
C THR A 298 5.40 5.97 -12.07
N ASN A 299 4.76 5.77 -13.20
CA ASN A 299 4.82 4.52 -13.96
C ASN A 299 5.95 4.52 -15.02
N GLY A 300 6.83 5.54 -14.99
CA GLY A 300 7.85 5.82 -15.99
C GLY A 300 7.45 6.91 -16.99
N TYR A 301 6.16 7.16 -17.19
CA TYR A 301 5.63 8.10 -18.17
C TYR A 301 4.74 9.19 -17.54
N GLN A 302 3.97 8.85 -16.53
CA GLN A 302 3.06 9.76 -15.84
C GLN A 302 3.01 9.48 -14.35
N ARG A 303 2.56 10.46 -13.59
CA ARG A 303 2.33 10.34 -12.14
C ARG A 303 1.27 9.28 -11.86
N ILE A 304 1.55 8.34 -10.93
CA ILE A 304 0.63 7.22 -10.61
C ILE A 304 -0.72 7.75 -10.12
N MET A 305 -0.72 8.75 -9.26
CA MET A 305 -1.93 9.34 -8.69
C MET A 305 -2.93 9.91 -9.72
N GLU A 306 -2.48 10.19 -10.96
CA GLU A 306 -3.29 10.76 -12.05
C GLU A 306 -3.77 9.72 -13.06
N ILE A 307 -3.44 8.44 -12.84
CA ILE A 307 -3.92 7.36 -13.71
C ILE A 307 -5.39 7.10 -13.42
N GLU A 308 -6.23 7.24 -14.47
CA GLU A 308 -7.63 6.87 -14.39
C GLU A 308 -7.77 5.35 -14.41
N PRO A 309 -8.30 4.71 -13.34
CA PRO A 309 -8.50 3.28 -13.32
C PRO A 309 -9.58 2.84 -14.31
N THR A 310 -9.33 1.73 -15.00
CA THR A 310 -10.29 1.13 -15.94
C THR A 310 -10.89 -0.17 -15.45
N SER A 311 -10.31 -0.75 -14.39
CA SER A 311 -10.80 -1.94 -13.71
C SER A 311 -10.22 -2.04 -12.30
N LEU A 312 -10.89 -2.79 -11.40
CA LEU A 312 -10.44 -2.99 -10.01
C LEU A 312 -9.03 -3.59 -9.94
N HIS A 313 -8.71 -4.52 -10.83
CA HIS A 313 -7.44 -5.25 -10.83
C HIS A 313 -6.44 -4.73 -11.87
N GLN A 314 -6.61 -3.48 -12.33
CA GLN A 314 -5.68 -2.87 -13.27
C GLN A 314 -4.25 -2.92 -12.72
N ARG A 315 -3.32 -3.38 -13.56
CA ARG A 315 -1.89 -3.45 -13.22
C ARG A 315 -1.15 -2.21 -13.72
N VAL A 316 -0.02 -1.90 -13.08
CA VAL A 316 0.80 -0.73 -13.41
C VAL A 316 2.28 -1.01 -13.08
N ALA A 317 3.19 -0.42 -13.86
CA ALA A 317 4.59 -0.30 -13.47
C ALA A 317 4.74 0.78 -12.38
N VAL A 318 5.68 0.59 -11.46
CA VAL A 318 5.85 1.49 -10.31
C VAL A 318 7.32 1.88 -10.15
N PHE A 319 7.56 3.19 -10.07
CA PHE A 319 8.81 3.81 -9.65
C PHE A 319 8.45 4.85 -8.59
N LEU A 320 8.88 4.68 -7.35
CA LEU A 320 8.55 5.61 -6.27
C LEU A 320 9.68 5.76 -5.26
N GLY A 321 9.70 6.90 -4.57
CA GLY A 321 10.67 7.18 -3.52
C GLY A 321 11.32 8.55 -3.62
N SER A 322 12.65 8.59 -3.44
CA SER A 322 13.45 9.80 -3.46
C SER A 322 13.36 10.52 -4.81
N LYS A 323 12.99 11.80 -4.75
CA LYS A 323 12.61 12.62 -5.91
C LYS A 323 13.67 12.61 -7.01
N ASP A 324 14.94 12.88 -6.67
CA ASP A 324 16.03 12.99 -7.65
C ASP A 324 16.22 11.70 -8.47
N GLU A 325 15.99 10.55 -7.83
CA GLU A 325 16.15 9.23 -8.45
C GLU A 325 14.95 8.86 -9.33
N VAL A 326 13.74 9.14 -8.86
CA VAL A 326 12.53 8.86 -9.64
C VAL A 326 12.44 9.80 -10.85
N GLU A 327 12.78 11.09 -10.71
CA GLU A 327 12.88 12.03 -11.85
C GLU A 327 13.90 11.55 -12.88
N ARG A 328 15.03 11.04 -12.42
CA ARG A 328 16.08 10.50 -13.30
C ARG A 328 15.60 9.32 -14.13
N VAL A 329 15.06 8.28 -13.49
CA VAL A 329 14.56 7.10 -14.23
C VAL A 329 13.41 7.48 -15.16
N THR A 330 12.53 8.40 -14.75
CA THR A 330 11.46 8.93 -15.60
C THR A 330 12.00 9.63 -16.83
N SER A 331 13.04 10.46 -16.69
CA SER A 331 13.66 11.16 -17.83
C SER A 331 14.19 10.20 -18.90
N TYR A 332 14.65 9.00 -18.50
CA TYR A 332 15.14 7.99 -19.45
C TYR A 332 14.02 7.32 -20.26
N HIS A 333 12.77 7.36 -19.78
CA HIS A 333 11.62 6.89 -20.53
C HIS A 333 11.10 7.90 -21.56
N GLN A 334 11.54 9.16 -21.49
CA GLN A 334 11.10 10.24 -22.38
C GLN A 334 12.05 10.44 -23.57
N HIS A 335 13.18 9.76 -23.61
CA HIS A 335 14.24 9.83 -24.62
C HIS A 335 14.57 8.45 -25.17
#